data_ac7476ebe2e0562fdc98018853df2b90
#
_entry.id   ac7476ebe2e0562fdc98018853df2b90
#
_cell.length_a   1.000
_cell.length_b   1.000
_cell.length_c   1.000
_cell.angle_alpha   90.00
_cell.angle_beta   90.00
_cell.angle_gamma   90.00
#
_symmetry.space_group_name_H-M   'P 1'
#
loop_
_entity.id
_entity.type
_entity.pdbx_description
1 polymer ?
#
loop_
_entity_poly.entity_id
_entity_poly.type
_entity_poly.pdbx_seq_one_letter_code
_entity_poly.pdbx_strand_id
1 'polypeptide(L)'
;GKATPDYGRCVEISTRSAQREMIIPSLLAIVIPVVVGLVLGVAGVLGLLTGGLAAGFTLAVFMSNSGGAWDNAKKMIEEGHFGGKGSDNHKATIVGDTVGDPFKDTSGPSLNILIKLMSMVSIVMAGLTIAFL
;
A
#
# COMPACT_ATOMS: atom_id res chain seq x y z
N GLY A 1 -29.34 -4.09 18.52
CA GLY A 1 -28.64 -5.30 18.49
C GLY A 1 -29.41 -6.54 18.89
N LYS A 2 -29.84 -7.35 17.88
CA LYS A 2 -30.47 -8.66 18.12
C LYS A 2 -29.52 -9.84 17.86
N ALA A 3 -28.30 -9.57 17.39
CA ALA A 3 -27.31 -10.60 17.08
C ALA A 3 -26.06 -10.45 17.96
N THR A 4 -25.52 -11.58 18.39
CA THR A 4 -24.23 -11.63 19.08
C THR A 4 -23.11 -11.57 18.01
N PRO A 5 -22.14 -10.65 18.13
CA PRO A 5 -21.04 -10.56 17.18
C PRO A 5 -20.19 -11.83 17.18
N ASP A 6 -19.94 -12.39 16.01
CA ASP A 6 -18.98 -13.49 15.81
C ASP A 6 -17.64 -12.91 15.33
N TYR A 7 -16.82 -12.50 16.28
CA TYR A 7 -15.52 -11.90 15.99
C TYR A 7 -14.55 -12.89 15.33
N GLY A 8 -14.62 -14.18 15.71
CA GLY A 8 -13.76 -15.22 15.14
C GLY A 8 -14.00 -15.34 13.64
N ARG A 9 -15.24 -15.42 13.22
CA ARG A 9 -15.62 -15.49 11.81
C ARG A 9 -15.28 -14.21 11.03
N CYS A 10 -15.42 -13.04 11.64
CA CYS A 10 -15.01 -11.78 11.02
C CYS A 10 -13.50 -11.76 10.74
N VAL A 11 -12.68 -12.17 11.71
CA VAL A 11 -11.22 -12.25 11.55
C VAL A 11 -10.85 -13.27 10.48
N GLU A 12 -11.48 -14.45 10.47
CA GLU A 12 -11.24 -15.48 9.45
C GLU A 12 -11.52 -14.94 8.03
N ILE A 13 -12.68 -14.33 7.82
CA ILE A 13 -13.07 -13.77 6.51
C ILE A 13 -12.09 -12.69 6.08
N SER A 14 -11.76 -11.74 6.96
CA SER A 14 -10.83 -10.65 6.68
C SER A 14 -9.44 -11.16 6.33
N THR A 15 -8.92 -12.11 7.11
CA THR A 15 -7.59 -12.69 6.88
C THR A 15 -7.55 -13.46 5.56
N ARG A 16 -8.55 -14.26 5.27
CA ARG A 16 -8.63 -15.02 4.02
C ARG A 16 -8.74 -14.13 2.79
N SER A 17 -9.52 -13.04 2.89
CA SER A 17 -9.61 -12.04 1.81
C SER A 17 -8.28 -11.33 1.62
N ALA A 18 -7.65 -10.86 2.68
CA ALA A 18 -6.35 -10.19 2.61
C ALA A 18 -5.27 -11.08 1.99
N GLN A 19 -5.20 -12.36 2.37
CA GLN A 19 -4.26 -13.31 1.78
C GLN A 19 -4.49 -13.50 0.28
N ARG A 20 -5.74 -13.58 -0.17
CA ARG A 20 -6.07 -13.70 -1.60
C ARG A 20 -5.67 -12.46 -2.40
N GLU A 21 -5.97 -11.27 -1.88
CA GLU A 21 -5.66 -10.00 -2.53
C GLU A 21 -4.15 -9.74 -2.64
N MET A 22 -3.35 -10.33 -1.74
CA MET A 22 -1.88 -10.21 -1.77
C MET A 22 -1.21 -11.08 -2.84
N ILE A 23 -1.87 -12.09 -3.39
CA ILE A 23 -1.25 -13.03 -4.34
C ILE A 23 -0.81 -12.29 -5.61
N ILE A 24 -1.68 -11.50 -6.23
CA ILE A 24 -1.38 -10.82 -7.49
C ILE A 24 -0.24 -9.81 -7.34
N PRO A 25 -0.26 -8.87 -6.38
CA PRO A 25 0.86 -7.96 -6.16
C PRO A 25 2.19 -8.67 -5.88
N SER A 26 2.17 -9.75 -5.09
CA SER A 26 3.38 -10.52 -4.78
C SER A 26 3.95 -11.20 -6.01
N LEU A 27 3.12 -11.82 -6.83
CA LEU A 27 3.54 -12.42 -8.09
C LEU A 27 4.12 -11.38 -9.05
N LEU A 28 3.48 -10.22 -9.18
CA LEU A 28 3.99 -9.13 -10.02
C LEU A 28 5.37 -8.66 -9.55
N ALA A 29 5.57 -8.50 -8.25
CA ALA A 29 6.85 -8.06 -7.68
C ALA A 29 7.99 -9.05 -7.96
N ILE A 30 7.69 -10.32 -8.18
CA ILE A 30 8.67 -11.36 -8.52
C ILE A 30 8.82 -11.52 -10.04
N VAL A 31 7.71 -11.67 -10.75
CA VAL A 31 7.71 -11.99 -12.18
C VAL A 31 8.25 -10.83 -13.02
N ILE A 32 7.88 -9.59 -12.72
CA ILE A 32 8.29 -8.44 -13.53
C ILE A 32 9.82 -8.26 -13.56
N PRO A 33 10.55 -8.23 -12.41
CA PRO A 33 12.00 -8.13 -12.45
C PRO A 33 12.66 -9.30 -13.19
N VAL A 34 12.13 -10.53 -13.07
CA VAL A 34 12.66 -11.70 -13.78
C VAL A 34 12.48 -11.54 -15.27
N VAL A 35 11.31 -11.19 -15.76
CA VAL A 35 11.04 -10.98 -17.18
C VAL A 35 11.90 -9.84 -17.72
N VAL A 36 11.98 -8.72 -17.01
CA VAL A 36 12.82 -7.57 -17.40
C VAL A 36 14.29 -7.96 -17.48
N GLY A 37 14.79 -8.73 -16.51
CA GLY A 37 16.16 -9.23 -16.51
C GLY A 37 16.48 -10.12 -17.73
N LEU A 38 15.57 -11.03 -18.06
CA LEU A 38 15.72 -11.94 -19.19
C LEU A 38 15.62 -11.25 -20.56
N VAL A 39 14.73 -10.25 -20.69
CA VAL A 39 14.45 -9.59 -21.98
C VAL A 39 15.35 -8.37 -22.23
N LEU A 40 15.57 -7.56 -21.20
CA LEU A 40 16.28 -6.27 -21.30
C LEU A 40 17.65 -6.27 -20.62
N GLY A 41 18.04 -7.38 -20.01
CA GLY A 41 19.33 -7.52 -19.34
C GLY A 41 19.47 -6.61 -18.10
N VAL A 42 20.72 -6.42 -17.67
CA VAL A 42 21.06 -5.64 -16.46
C VAL A 42 20.58 -4.20 -16.53
N ALA A 43 20.69 -3.56 -17.69
CA ALA A 43 20.25 -2.18 -17.90
C ALA A 43 18.74 -2.02 -17.66
N GLY A 44 17.95 -2.99 -18.13
CA GLY A 44 16.50 -3.03 -17.88
C GLY A 44 16.17 -3.20 -16.40
N VAL A 45 16.87 -4.09 -15.69
CA VAL A 45 16.69 -4.30 -14.25
C VAL A 45 17.04 -3.05 -13.45
N LEU A 46 18.12 -2.35 -13.77
CA LEU A 46 18.51 -1.09 -13.13
C LEU A 46 17.49 0.02 -13.40
N GLY A 47 16.96 0.11 -14.64
CA GLY A 47 15.90 1.03 -14.98
C GLY A 47 14.60 0.74 -14.21
N LEU A 48 14.21 -0.53 -14.10
CA LEU A 48 13.06 -0.96 -13.32
C LEU A 48 13.24 -0.62 -11.82
N LEU A 49 14.42 -0.87 -11.28
CA LEU A 49 14.73 -0.61 -9.87
C LEU A 49 14.64 0.88 -9.56
N THR A 50 15.31 1.72 -10.34
CA THR A 50 15.32 3.18 -10.12
C THR A 50 13.94 3.82 -10.34
N GLY A 51 13.27 3.48 -11.43
CA GLY A 51 11.93 3.98 -11.74
C GLY A 51 10.88 3.48 -10.74
N GLY A 52 10.94 2.20 -10.41
CA GLY A 52 10.02 1.58 -9.44
C GLY A 52 10.19 2.12 -8.02
N LEU A 53 11.45 2.36 -7.59
CA LEU A 53 11.72 3.01 -6.30
C LEU A 53 11.21 4.44 -6.27
N ALA A 54 11.54 5.25 -7.28
CA ALA A 54 11.13 6.66 -7.32
C ALA A 54 9.61 6.80 -7.33
N ALA A 55 8.92 6.13 -8.25
CA ALA A 55 7.47 6.20 -8.37
C ALA A 55 6.75 5.58 -7.16
N GLY A 56 7.18 4.38 -6.75
CA GLY A 56 6.55 3.65 -5.66
C GLY A 56 6.73 4.35 -4.31
N PHE A 57 7.91 4.88 -4.02
CA PHE A 57 8.16 5.65 -2.81
C PHE A 57 7.30 6.92 -2.74
N THR A 58 7.30 7.69 -3.83
CA THR A 58 6.49 8.91 -3.91
C THR A 58 5.00 8.62 -3.70
N LEU A 59 4.50 7.57 -4.34
CA LEU A 59 3.10 7.18 -4.22
C LEU A 59 2.75 6.65 -2.81
N ALA A 60 3.63 5.86 -2.21
CA ALA A 60 3.43 5.35 -0.85
C ALA A 60 3.37 6.48 0.19
N VAL A 61 4.30 7.45 0.10
CA VAL A 61 4.32 8.64 0.96
C VAL A 61 3.07 9.50 0.73
N PHE A 62 2.70 9.73 -0.52
CA PHE A 62 1.49 10.48 -0.86
C PHE A 62 0.24 9.85 -0.25
N MET A 63 0.03 8.56 -0.46
CA MET A 63 -1.15 7.85 0.06
C MET A 63 -1.21 7.87 1.59
N SER A 64 -0.09 7.56 2.25
CA SER A 64 -0.04 7.53 3.71
C SER A 64 -0.28 8.90 4.32
N ASN A 65 0.34 9.95 3.78
CA ASN A 65 0.20 11.30 4.31
C ASN A 65 -1.18 11.90 4.01
N SER A 66 -1.73 11.67 2.82
CA SER A 66 -3.07 12.17 2.47
C SER A 66 -4.15 11.53 3.34
N GLY A 67 -4.10 10.21 3.53
CA GLY A 67 -5.03 9.51 4.42
C GLY A 67 -4.86 9.94 5.87
N GLY A 68 -3.62 10.05 6.35
CA GLY A 68 -3.30 10.51 7.70
C GLY A 68 -3.73 11.95 7.98
N ALA A 69 -3.69 12.82 6.97
CA ALA A 69 -4.15 14.20 7.11
C ALA A 69 -5.66 14.29 7.41
N TRP A 70 -6.47 13.48 6.75
CA TRP A 70 -7.91 13.44 7.01
C TRP A 70 -8.25 12.87 8.39
N ASP A 71 -7.56 11.81 8.82
CA ASP A 71 -7.72 11.25 10.16
C ASP A 71 -7.36 12.27 11.25
N ASN A 72 -6.25 12.98 11.08
CA ASN A 72 -5.83 14.04 12.00
C ASN A 72 -6.82 15.23 12.00
N ALA A 73 -7.33 15.64 10.84
CA ALA A 73 -8.34 16.69 10.73
C ALA A 73 -9.63 16.30 11.46
N LYS A 74 -10.08 15.05 11.29
CA LYS A 74 -11.25 14.52 12.00
C LYS A 74 -11.03 14.56 13.52
N LYS A 75 -9.91 14.07 14.02
CA LYS A 75 -9.57 14.08 15.45
C LYS A 75 -9.53 15.48 16.02
N MET A 76 -8.91 16.43 15.32
CA MET A 76 -8.85 17.83 15.71
C MET A 76 -10.25 18.45 15.88
N ILE A 77 -11.18 18.13 14.99
CA ILE A 77 -12.57 18.58 15.11
C ILE A 77 -13.27 17.88 16.28
N GLU A 78 -13.05 16.60 16.49
CA GLU A 78 -13.62 15.85 17.60
C GLU A 78 -13.15 16.38 18.98
N GLU A 79 -11.96 16.97 19.05
CA GLU A 79 -11.41 17.67 20.23
C GLU A 79 -12.07 19.03 20.50
N GLY A 80 -13.00 19.48 19.65
CA GLY A 80 -13.77 20.69 19.86
C GLY A 80 -13.43 21.86 18.93
N HIS A 81 -12.46 21.70 18.02
CA HIS A 81 -12.14 22.73 17.03
C HIS A 81 -13.19 22.77 15.91
N PHE A 82 -13.36 23.94 15.27
CA PHE A 82 -14.21 24.14 14.08
C PHE A 82 -15.67 23.64 14.22
N GLY A 83 -16.23 23.73 15.40
CA GLY A 83 -17.63 23.36 15.68
C GLY A 83 -17.81 22.01 16.38
N GLY A 84 -16.73 21.25 16.55
CA GLY A 84 -16.73 20.02 17.34
C GLY A 84 -17.47 18.86 16.71
N LYS A 85 -17.61 17.80 17.50
CA LYS A 85 -18.25 16.54 17.10
C LYS A 85 -19.72 16.75 16.72
N GLY A 86 -20.13 16.26 15.56
CA GLY A 86 -21.50 16.38 15.04
C GLY A 86 -21.73 17.59 14.13
N SER A 87 -20.77 18.54 14.04
CA SER A 87 -20.83 19.67 13.11
C SER A 87 -20.75 19.23 11.65
N ASP A 88 -21.05 20.12 10.71
CA ASP A 88 -20.92 19.82 9.28
C ASP A 88 -19.45 19.64 8.88
N ASN A 89 -18.54 20.37 9.55
CA ASN A 89 -17.10 20.14 9.38
C ASN A 89 -16.69 18.73 9.83
N HIS A 90 -17.22 18.26 10.95
CA HIS A 90 -16.98 16.87 11.40
C HIS A 90 -17.49 15.85 10.40
N LYS A 91 -18.69 16.02 9.86
CA LYS A 91 -19.24 15.11 8.82
C LYS A 91 -18.37 15.09 7.57
N ALA A 92 -17.90 16.25 7.12
CA ALA A 92 -17.00 16.34 5.97
C ALA A 92 -15.68 15.60 6.20
N THR A 93 -15.09 15.75 7.39
CA THR A 93 -13.83 15.04 7.72
C THR A 93 -14.04 13.54 7.92
N ILE A 94 -15.21 13.07 8.37
CA ILE A 94 -15.53 11.63 8.39
C ILE A 94 -15.51 11.07 6.97
N VAL A 95 -16.08 11.78 5.99
CA VAL A 95 -16.03 11.33 4.58
C VAL A 95 -14.59 11.26 4.08
N GLY A 96 -13.80 12.32 4.34
CA GLY A 96 -12.38 12.35 3.96
C GLY A 96 -11.57 11.23 4.60
N ASP A 97 -11.75 10.96 5.88
CA ASP A 97 -11.10 9.88 6.62
C ASP A 97 -11.51 8.50 6.08
N THR A 98 -12.81 8.27 5.82
CA THR A 98 -13.31 7.01 5.25
C THR A 98 -12.68 6.72 3.87
N VAL A 99 -12.46 7.75 3.04
CA VAL A 99 -11.77 7.62 1.76
C VAL A 99 -10.26 7.45 1.96
N GLY A 100 -9.69 8.12 2.95
CA GLY A 100 -8.27 8.10 3.27
C GLY A 100 -7.77 6.81 3.94
N ASP A 101 -8.62 6.14 4.70
CA ASP A 101 -8.28 4.91 5.43
C ASP A 101 -7.67 3.82 4.54
N PRO A 102 -8.26 3.44 3.38
CA PRO A 102 -7.63 2.47 2.48
C PRO A 102 -6.24 2.91 1.99
N PHE A 103 -6.01 4.20 1.83
CA PHE A 103 -4.71 4.71 1.39
C PHE A 103 -3.65 4.61 2.48
N LYS A 104 -3.94 5.05 3.71
CA LYS A 104 -2.97 5.04 4.80
C LYS A 104 -2.75 3.66 5.39
N ASP A 105 -3.81 2.84 5.51
CA ASP A 105 -3.78 1.59 6.26
C ASP A 105 -3.60 0.35 5.38
N THR A 106 -3.83 0.46 4.07
CA THR A 106 -3.74 -0.66 3.13
C THR A 106 -2.77 -0.37 1.99
N SER A 107 -3.09 0.57 1.10
CA SER A 107 -2.33 0.77 -0.14
C SER A 107 -0.94 1.33 0.10
N GLY A 108 -0.77 2.31 0.98
CA GLY A 108 0.54 2.87 1.34
C GLY A 108 1.50 1.83 1.90
N PRO A 109 1.13 1.10 2.97
CA PRO A 109 1.94 0.01 3.52
C PRO A 109 2.21 -1.12 2.52
N SER A 110 1.23 -1.50 1.69
CA SER A 110 1.38 -2.55 0.67
C SER A 110 2.42 -2.17 -0.39
N LEU A 111 2.41 -0.92 -0.86
CA LEU A 111 3.43 -0.41 -1.79
C LEU A 111 4.84 -0.49 -1.21
N ASN A 112 5.01 -0.20 0.08
CA ASN A 112 6.31 -0.32 0.74
C ASN A 112 6.84 -1.77 0.72
N ILE A 113 5.98 -2.75 0.97
CA ILE A 113 6.32 -4.17 0.89
C ILE A 113 6.65 -4.57 -0.55
N LEU A 114 5.83 -4.15 -1.51
CA LEU A 114 6.03 -4.41 -2.93
C LEU A 114 7.38 -3.89 -3.44
N ILE A 115 7.75 -2.64 -3.10
CA ILE A 115 9.02 -2.03 -3.46
C ILE A 115 10.18 -2.85 -2.91
N LYS A 116 10.12 -3.25 -1.65
CA LYS A 116 11.17 -4.06 -1.01
C LYS A 116 11.34 -5.41 -1.70
N LEU A 117 10.25 -6.12 -1.96
CA LEU A 117 10.28 -7.42 -2.63
C LEU A 117 10.82 -7.29 -4.06
N MET A 118 10.32 -6.33 -4.83
CA MET A 118 10.78 -6.05 -6.18
C MET A 118 12.28 -5.68 -6.21
N SER A 119 12.75 -4.90 -5.25
CA SER A 119 14.15 -4.50 -5.14
C SER A 119 15.07 -5.72 -4.87
N MET A 120 14.68 -6.59 -3.94
CA MET A 120 15.43 -7.81 -3.65
C MET A 120 15.51 -8.73 -4.87
N VAL A 121 14.40 -8.96 -5.55
CA VAL A 121 14.36 -9.80 -6.76
C VAL A 121 15.18 -9.17 -7.89
N SER A 122 15.12 -7.84 -8.06
CA SER A 122 15.89 -7.11 -9.07
C SER A 122 17.41 -7.26 -8.85
N ILE A 123 17.86 -7.15 -7.60
CA ILE A 123 19.29 -7.32 -7.26
C ILE A 123 19.76 -8.75 -7.58
N VAL A 124 18.98 -9.75 -7.21
CA VAL A 124 19.29 -11.17 -7.53
C VAL A 124 19.31 -11.38 -9.04
N MET A 125 18.33 -10.85 -9.77
CA MET A 125 18.27 -10.96 -11.23
C MET A 125 19.43 -10.26 -11.93
N ALA A 126 19.85 -9.08 -11.46
CA ALA A 126 21.04 -8.42 -12.01
C ALA A 126 22.29 -9.30 -11.88
N GLY A 127 22.48 -9.93 -10.71
CA GLY A 127 23.58 -10.87 -10.50
C GLY A 127 23.52 -12.10 -11.41
N LEU A 128 22.35 -12.72 -11.56
CA LEU A 128 22.12 -13.86 -12.45
C LEU A 128 22.33 -13.49 -13.92
N THR A 129 21.86 -12.33 -14.35
CA THR A 129 22.01 -11.85 -15.73
C THR A 129 23.50 -11.63 -16.07
N ILE A 130 24.27 -11.08 -15.13
CA ILE A 130 25.73 -10.91 -15.33
C ILE A 130 26.48 -12.27 -15.41
N ALA A 131 26.00 -13.25 -14.64
CA ALA A 131 26.68 -14.55 -14.56
C ALA A 131 26.38 -15.48 -15.76
N PHE A 132 25.19 -15.34 -16.39
CA PHE A 132 24.70 -16.31 -17.38
C PHE A 132 24.30 -15.74 -18.73
N LEU A 133 24.22 -14.44 -18.90
CA LEU A 133 23.87 -13.72 -20.13
C LEU A 133 24.95 -12.71 -20.49
#